data_7fbaf6af89ea5cf02686e3d6729ee155
#
_entry.id   7fbaf6af89ea5cf02686e3d6729ee155
#
_cell.length_a   1.000
_cell.length_b   1.000
_cell.length_c   1.000
_cell.angle_alpha   90.00
_cell.angle_beta   90.00
_cell.angle_gamma   90.00
#
_symmetry.space_group_name_H-M   'P 1'
#
loop_
_entity.id
_entity.type
_entity.pdbx_description
1 polymer ?
#
loop_
_entity_poly.entity_id
_entity_poly.type
_entity_poly.pdbx_seq_one_letter_code
_entity_poly.pdbx_strand_id
1 'polypeptide(L)'
;MRNRKWRVSALAIVTLAASLAGCRHTTTVTNLPTGVTQTQVQNWDSAVRDLNAMADSIHAASQLVQTLHNTTIVSNGATSVVLPSGKAFDTLTADLAKADQAEILAAEFLKTVPNNWGQSTQTEIASYISAVTAAIADATANGLAGITNSQSQAQVAQLLQAIASTAGLFQSL
;
A
#
# COMPACT_ATOMS: atom_id res chain seq x y z
N MET A 1 -17.41 -5.10 45.32
CA MET A 1 -16.57 -5.57 44.18
C MET A 1 -17.30 -5.25 42.89
N ARG A 2 -16.86 -4.26 42.15
CA ARG A 2 -17.58 -3.68 41.01
C ARG A 2 -16.81 -4.03 39.74
N ASN A 3 -17.25 -5.05 38.98
CA ASN A 3 -16.69 -5.46 37.70
C ASN A 3 -16.85 -4.34 36.69
N ARG A 4 -15.81 -3.55 36.45
CA ARG A 4 -15.70 -2.69 35.29
C ARG A 4 -15.36 -3.56 34.08
N LYS A 5 -16.38 -3.93 33.32
CA LYS A 5 -16.22 -4.43 31.95
C LYS A 5 -15.61 -3.32 31.12
N TRP A 6 -14.34 -3.44 30.79
CA TRP A 6 -13.69 -2.62 29.80
C TRP A 6 -14.30 -2.95 28.44
N ARG A 7 -15.13 -2.05 27.97
CA ARG A 7 -15.54 -2.07 26.57
C ARG A 7 -14.32 -1.60 25.78
N VAL A 8 -13.60 -2.55 25.20
CA VAL A 8 -12.70 -2.27 24.10
C VAL A 8 -13.59 -1.71 22.99
N SER A 9 -13.52 -0.42 22.75
CA SER A 9 -14.10 0.18 21.57
C SER A 9 -13.41 -0.45 20.40
N ALA A 10 -14.09 -1.40 19.76
CA ALA A 10 -13.69 -1.94 18.48
C ALA A 10 -13.59 -0.74 17.54
N LEU A 11 -12.36 -0.28 17.30
CA LEU A 11 -12.07 0.63 16.22
C LEU A 11 -12.58 -0.09 14.96
N ALA A 12 -13.59 0.47 14.34
CA ALA A 12 -14.12 -0.03 13.09
C ALA A 12 -12.99 0.06 12.06
N ILE A 13 -12.24 -1.03 11.92
CA ILE A 13 -11.30 -1.22 10.84
C ILE A 13 -12.18 -1.39 9.60
N VAL A 14 -12.27 -0.31 8.86
CA VAL A 14 -12.83 -0.28 7.53
C VAL A 14 -12.19 -1.43 6.76
N THR A 15 -12.98 -2.45 6.48
CA THR A 15 -12.66 -3.52 5.54
C THR A 15 -12.60 -2.91 4.15
N LEU A 16 -11.48 -2.24 3.82
CA LEU A 16 -11.22 -1.69 2.49
C LEU A 16 -10.72 -2.77 1.51
N ALA A 17 -10.81 -4.03 1.88
CA ALA A 17 -10.25 -5.13 1.10
C ALA A 17 -11.22 -5.74 0.07
N ALA A 18 -12.41 -5.19 -0.15
CA ALA A 18 -13.44 -5.91 -0.89
C ALA A 18 -13.97 -5.25 -2.16
N SER A 19 -13.31 -4.26 -2.74
CA SER A 19 -13.84 -3.64 -3.96
C SER A 19 -12.82 -3.34 -5.08
N LEU A 20 -11.68 -4.02 -5.11
CA LEU A 20 -10.75 -3.94 -6.24
C LEU A 20 -11.15 -4.83 -7.44
N ALA A 21 -12.28 -5.53 -7.37
CA ALA A 21 -12.95 -6.02 -8.57
C ALA A 21 -13.68 -4.84 -9.23
N GLY A 22 -12.94 -3.77 -9.53
CA GLY A 22 -13.47 -2.60 -10.20
C GLY A 22 -13.96 -2.98 -11.58
N CYS A 23 -15.25 -2.81 -11.83
CA CYS A 23 -15.79 -2.72 -13.17
C CYS A 23 -14.84 -1.86 -13.99
N ARG A 24 -14.19 -2.44 -15.01
CA ARG A 24 -13.46 -1.67 -16.01
C ARG A 24 -14.47 -0.77 -16.69
N HIS A 25 -14.55 0.47 -16.24
CA HIS A 25 -15.33 1.49 -16.91
C HIS A 25 -14.63 1.76 -18.24
N THR A 26 -15.18 1.23 -19.33
CA THR A 26 -14.76 1.56 -20.68
C THR A 26 -15.24 2.98 -20.99
N THR A 27 -14.40 3.95 -20.71
CA THR A 27 -14.63 5.33 -21.17
C THR A 27 -14.31 5.37 -22.66
N THR A 28 -15.32 5.54 -23.51
CA THR A 28 -15.10 5.73 -24.94
C THR A 28 -14.62 7.16 -25.17
N VAL A 29 -13.34 7.33 -25.40
CA VAL A 29 -12.78 8.65 -25.76
C VAL A 29 -13.01 8.87 -27.25
N THR A 30 -13.81 9.87 -27.60
CA THR A 30 -14.20 10.15 -29.00
C THR A 30 -13.17 10.95 -29.80
N ASN A 31 -12.19 11.60 -29.14
CA ASN A 31 -11.12 12.35 -29.78
C ASN A 31 -9.77 11.93 -29.18
N LEU A 32 -9.16 10.92 -29.78
CA LEU A 32 -7.82 10.45 -29.37
C LEU A 32 -6.74 11.36 -30.00
N PRO A 33 -5.65 11.66 -29.27
CA PRO A 33 -4.46 12.26 -29.87
C PRO A 33 -3.92 11.39 -31.01
N THR A 34 -3.30 12.01 -32.02
CA THR A 34 -2.73 11.29 -33.17
C THR A 34 -1.72 10.24 -32.68
N GLY A 35 -1.91 8.97 -33.07
CA GLY A 35 -1.03 7.88 -32.72
C GLY A 35 -1.30 7.19 -31.38
N VAL A 36 -2.31 7.63 -30.62
CA VAL A 36 -2.74 7.00 -29.37
C VAL A 36 -3.99 6.15 -29.61
N THR A 37 -4.00 4.92 -29.12
CA THR A 37 -5.14 4.01 -29.19
C THR A 37 -6.03 4.14 -27.96
N GLN A 38 -7.30 3.77 -28.10
CA GLN A 38 -8.24 3.74 -26.97
C GLN A 38 -7.75 2.81 -25.85
N THR A 39 -7.13 1.68 -26.19
CA THR A 39 -6.54 0.75 -25.21
C THR A 39 -5.42 1.41 -24.42
N GLN A 40 -4.56 2.21 -25.05
CA GLN A 40 -3.50 2.93 -24.34
C GLN A 40 -4.06 3.95 -23.34
N VAL A 41 -5.14 4.64 -23.69
CA VAL A 41 -5.82 5.56 -22.76
C VAL A 41 -6.42 4.81 -21.58
N GLN A 42 -7.12 3.70 -21.85
CA GLN A 42 -7.73 2.88 -20.80
C GLN A 42 -6.69 2.29 -19.84
N ASN A 43 -5.57 1.82 -20.36
CA ASN A 43 -4.49 1.27 -19.53
C ASN A 43 -3.82 2.37 -18.72
N TRP A 44 -3.62 3.57 -19.31
CA TRP A 44 -3.11 4.73 -18.58
C TRP A 44 -4.05 5.13 -17.43
N ASP A 45 -5.36 5.23 -17.69
CA ASP A 45 -6.37 5.50 -16.65
C ASP A 45 -6.38 4.43 -15.54
N SER A 46 -6.17 3.18 -15.91
CA SER A 46 -6.08 2.07 -14.94
C SER A 46 -4.82 2.21 -14.10
N ALA A 47 -3.67 2.49 -14.72
CA ALA A 47 -2.41 2.69 -14.02
C ALA A 47 -2.49 3.85 -13.01
N VAL A 48 -3.11 4.97 -13.38
CA VAL A 48 -3.32 6.11 -12.45
C VAL A 48 -4.18 5.71 -11.26
N ARG A 49 -5.26 4.96 -11.48
CA ARG A 49 -6.12 4.48 -10.37
C ARG A 49 -5.40 3.51 -9.45
N ASP A 50 -4.63 2.60 -10.03
CA ASP A 50 -3.91 1.58 -9.27
C ASP A 50 -2.76 2.22 -8.46
N LEU A 51 -2.08 3.24 -9.00
CA LEU A 51 -1.11 4.04 -8.24
C LEU A 51 -1.76 4.76 -7.06
N ASN A 52 -2.89 5.42 -7.26
CA ASN A 52 -3.60 6.08 -6.16
C ASN A 52 -4.01 5.08 -5.07
N ALA A 53 -4.53 3.90 -5.45
CA ALA A 53 -4.88 2.85 -4.49
C ALA A 53 -3.65 2.30 -3.73
N MET A 54 -2.51 2.23 -4.42
CA MET A 54 -1.23 1.85 -3.82
C MET A 54 -0.75 2.90 -2.82
N ALA A 55 -0.79 4.18 -3.18
CA ALA A 55 -0.44 5.31 -2.31
C ALA A 55 -1.28 5.30 -1.02
N ASP A 56 -2.61 5.14 -1.14
CA ASP A 56 -3.51 5.04 0.00
C ASP A 56 -3.13 3.87 0.93
N SER A 57 -2.78 2.72 0.35
CA SER A 57 -2.38 1.53 1.10
C SER A 57 -1.03 1.70 1.80
N ILE A 58 -0.05 2.32 1.15
CA ILE A 58 1.27 2.64 1.73
C ILE A 58 1.10 3.63 2.89
N HIS A 59 0.28 4.66 2.69
CA HIS A 59 -0.01 5.65 3.73
C HIS A 59 -0.70 5.01 4.94
N ALA A 60 -1.71 4.17 4.73
CA ALA A 60 -2.40 3.44 5.79
C ALA A 60 -1.45 2.50 6.56
N ALA A 61 -0.55 1.80 5.86
CA ALA A 61 0.46 0.95 6.49
C ALA A 61 1.42 1.78 7.35
N SER A 62 1.90 2.92 6.85
CA SER A 62 2.80 3.82 7.55
C SER A 62 2.15 4.38 8.83
N GLN A 63 0.90 4.82 8.74
CA GLN A 63 0.14 5.31 9.90
C GLN A 63 -0.07 4.20 10.94
N LEU A 64 -0.39 2.98 10.50
CA LEU A 64 -0.57 1.85 11.41
C LEU A 64 0.73 1.51 12.13
N VAL A 65 1.86 1.45 11.42
CA VAL A 65 3.20 1.19 12.01
C VAL A 65 3.54 2.23 13.08
N GLN A 66 3.32 3.52 12.81
CA GLN A 66 3.52 4.59 13.79
C GLN A 66 2.57 4.45 15.00
N THR A 67 1.32 4.10 14.75
CA THR A 67 0.33 3.89 15.82
C THR A 67 0.75 2.73 16.73
N LEU A 68 1.20 1.61 16.15
CA LEU A 68 1.65 0.44 16.91
C LEU A 68 2.92 0.74 17.72
N HIS A 69 3.81 1.56 17.19
CA HIS A 69 5.00 2.03 17.90
C HIS A 69 4.64 2.88 19.13
N ASN A 70 3.58 3.68 19.03
CA ASN A 70 3.10 4.52 20.13
C ASN A 70 2.07 3.82 21.04
N THR A 71 1.70 2.57 20.74
CA THR A 71 0.70 1.81 21.50
C THR A 71 1.37 0.94 22.55
N THR A 72 0.91 1.06 23.79
CA THR A 72 1.32 0.20 24.90
C THR A 72 0.21 -0.77 25.29
N ILE A 73 0.60 -1.99 25.64
CA ILE A 73 -0.30 -3.00 26.21
C ILE A 73 0.17 -3.34 27.63
N VAL A 74 -0.80 -3.56 28.51
CA VAL A 74 -0.54 -4.01 29.87
C VAL A 74 -0.99 -5.47 29.99
N SER A 75 -0.04 -6.36 30.25
CA SER A 75 -0.29 -7.78 30.48
C SER A 75 0.38 -8.22 31.78
N ASN A 76 -0.39 -8.82 32.68
CA ASN A 76 0.11 -9.31 34.00
C ASN A 76 0.86 -8.24 34.80
N GLY A 77 0.42 -6.98 34.71
CA GLY A 77 1.04 -5.84 35.41
C GLY A 77 2.30 -5.28 34.74
N ALA A 78 2.79 -5.87 33.66
CA ALA A 78 3.88 -5.34 32.86
C ALA A 78 3.35 -4.55 31.66
N THR A 79 3.94 -3.38 31.42
CA THR A 79 3.64 -2.53 30.24
C THR A 79 4.67 -2.82 29.15
N SER A 80 4.21 -3.08 27.94
CA SER A 80 5.08 -3.27 26.77
C SER A 80 4.52 -2.50 25.56
N VAL A 81 5.41 -2.06 24.68
CA VAL A 81 5.05 -1.42 23.39
C VAL A 81 4.71 -2.53 22.39
N VAL A 82 3.68 -2.33 21.56
CA VAL A 82 3.25 -3.31 20.55
C VAL A 82 4.31 -3.49 19.46
N LEU A 83 4.95 -2.40 19.04
CA LEU A 83 6.08 -2.41 18.13
C LEU A 83 7.22 -1.61 18.74
N PRO A 84 8.14 -2.25 19.49
CA PRO A 84 9.25 -1.55 20.12
C PRO A 84 10.21 -0.92 19.11
N SER A 85 10.90 0.16 19.54
CA SER A 85 12.02 0.71 18.79
C SER A 85 13.07 -0.36 18.52
N GLY A 86 13.70 -0.30 17.36
CA GLY A 86 14.74 -1.23 16.93
C GLY A 86 14.58 -1.70 15.50
N LYS A 87 15.35 -2.72 15.12
CA LYS A 87 15.50 -3.15 13.73
C LYS A 87 14.18 -3.34 12.98
N ALA A 88 13.16 -3.94 13.62
CA ALA A 88 11.88 -4.21 12.96
C ALA A 88 11.10 -2.93 12.65
N PHE A 89 11.03 -1.99 13.61
CA PHE A 89 10.40 -0.70 13.41
C PHE A 89 11.15 0.12 12.35
N ASP A 90 12.49 0.14 12.44
CA ASP A 90 13.35 0.87 11.50
C ASP A 90 13.19 0.30 10.07
N THR A 91 13.13 -1.04 9.94
CA THR A 91 12.90 -1.71 8.64
C THR A 91 11.53 -1.34 8.07
N LEU A 92 10.44 -1.49 8.85
CA LEU A 92 9.09 -1.18 8.38
C LEU A 92 8.98 0.28 7.92
N THR A 93 9.51 1.22 8.70
CA THR A 93 9.45 2.65 8.37
C THR A 93 10.30 2.99 7.15
N ALA A 94 11.51 2.46 7.06
CA ALA A 94 12.43 2.71 5.95
C ALA A 94 11.88 2.12 4.63
N ASP A 95 11.33 0.91 4.66
CA ASP A 95 10.86 0.25 3.45
C ASP A 95 9.52 0.80 2.99
N LEU A 96 8.62 1.18 3.90
CA LEU A 96 7.42 1.93 3.52
C LEU A 96 7.76 3.29 2.92
N ALA A 97 8.77 3.98 3.43
CA ALA A 97 9.24 5.24 2.83
C ALA A 97 9.85 5.04 1.44
N LYS A 98 10.60 3.95 1.20
CA LYS A 98 11.11 3.59 -0.14
C LYS A 98 9.97 3.27 -1.11
N ALA A 99 8.95 2.53 -0.65
CA ALA A 99 7.77 2.21 -1.46
C ALA A 99 7.00 3.48 -1.85
N ASP A 100 6.79 4.39 -0.90
CA ASP A 100 6.14 5.68 -1.10
C ASP A 100 6.92 6.53 -2.13
N GLN A 101 8.23 6.65 -1.97
CA GLN A 101 9.07 7.39 -2.91
C GLN A 101 9.00 6.81 -4.33
N ALA A 102 9.03 5.49 -4.49
CA ALA A 102 8.95 4.84 -5.79
C ALA A 102 7.55 5.02 -6.43
N GLU A 103 6.47 4.98 -5.62
CA GLU A 103 5.12 5.27 -6.08
C GLU A 103 4.99 6.72 -6.56
N ILE A 104 5.49 7.69 -5.80
CA ILE A 104 5.51 9.13 -6.19
C ILE A 104 6.21 9.32 -7.53
N LEU A 105 7.39 8.71 -7.73
CA LEU A 105 8.13 8.79 -8.99
C LEU A 105 7.32 8.21 -10.16
N ALA A 106 6.62 7.09 -9.95
CA ALA A 106 5.74 6.50 -10.95
C ALA A 106 4.58 7.45 -11.30
N ALA A 107 3.95 8.06 -10.28
CA ALA A 107 2.84 8.99 -10.46
C ALA A 107 3.28 10.28 -11.17
N GLU A 108 4.46 10.81 -10.83
CA GLU A 108 5.04 11.98 -11.51
C GLU A 108 5.36 11.66 -12.96
N PHE A 109 5.96 10.50 -13.23
CA PHE A 109 6.24 10.08 -14.60
C PHE A 109 4.96 9.98 -15.43
N LEU A 110 3.87 9.38 -14.93
CA LEU A 110 2.60 9.28 -15.64
C LEU A 110 2.01 10.65 -16.01
N LYS A 111 2.25 11.68 -15.21
CA LYS A 111 1.84 13.06 -15.55
C LYS A 111 2.57 13.62 -16.76
N THR A 112 3.76 13.13 -17.07
CA THR A 112 4.55 13.57 -18.23
C THR A 112 4.11 12.92 -19.55
N VAL A 113 3.38 11.79 -19.47
CA VAL A 113 2.93 10.98 -20.62
C VAL A 113 1.41 10.76 -20.61
N PRO A 114 0.60 11.83 -20.57
CA PRO A 114 -0.84 11.70 -20.38
C PRO A 114 -1.49 10.89 -21.49
N ASN A 115 -2.35 9.96 -21.10
CA ASN A 115 -3.13 9.09 -22.01
C ASN A 115 -2.28 8.18 -22.91
N ASN A 116 -0.98 8.03 -22.63
CA ASN A 116 -0.09 7.21 -23.42
C ASN A 116 0.45 6.03 -22.60
N TRP A 117 -0.08 4.83 -22.85
CA TRP A 117 0.41 3.57 -22.28
C TRP A 117 1.17 2.78 -23.33
N GLY A 118 2.25 3.38 -23.89
CA GLY A 118 3.15 2.72 -24.83
C GLY A 118 4.20 1.88 -24.12
N GLN A 119 4.98 1.11 -24.89
CA GLN A 119 6.00 0.21 -24.36
C GLN A 119 7.05 0.92 -23.48
N SER A 120 7.46 2.13 -23.84
CA SER A 120 8.38 2.94 -23.04
C SER A 120 7.80 3.31 -21.69
N THR A 121 6.52 3.71 -21.65
CA THR A 121 5.79 4.01 -20.43
C THR A 121 5.69 2.77 -19.53
N GLN A 122 5.32 1.62 -20.12
CA GLN A 122 5.25 0.36 -19.39
C GLN A 122 6.61 -0.01 -18.77
N THR A 123 7.68 0.10 -19.51
CA THR A 123 9.03 -0.22 -19.02
C THR A 123 9.44 0.67 -17.85
N GLU A 124 9.19 1.96 -17.97
CA GLU A 124 9.56 2.91 -16.91
C GLU A 124 8.72 2.69 -15.65
N ILE A 125 7.41 2.57 -15.79
CA ILE A 125 6.51 2.24 -14.65
C ILE A 125 6.89 0.90 -14.02
N ALA A 126 7.20 -0.13 -14.82
CA ALA A 126 7.60 -1.42 -14.27
C ALA A 126 8.85 -1.32 -13.39
N SER A 127 9.79 -0.41 -13.69
CA SER A 127 10.97 -0.19 -12.85
C SER A 127 10.59 0.38 -11.46
N TYR A 128 9.71 1.37 -11.40
CA TYR A 128 9.22 1.93 -10.14
C TYR A 128 8.40 0.91 -9.34
N ILE A 129 7.50 0.19 -10.00
CA ILE A 129 6.70 -0.86 -9.35
C ILE A 129 7.58 -2.00 -8.82
N SER A 130 8.67 -2.35 -9.51
CA SER A 130 9.65 -3.30 -9.00
C SER A 130 10.32 -2.82 -7.71
N ALA A 131 10.63 -1.53 -7.62
CA ALA A 131 11.18 -0.94 -6.39
C ALA A 131 10.17 -0.98 -5.22
N VAL A 132 8.89 -0.67 -5.49
CA VAL A 132 7.81 -0.84 -4.49
C VAL A 132 7.74 -2.30 -4.03
N THR A 133 7.69 -3.24 -4.96
CA THR A 133 7.59 -4.67 -4.66
C THR A 133 8.76 -5.17 -3.80
N ALA A 134 9.98 -4.74 -4.13
CA ALA A 134 11.17 -5.11 -3.36
C ALA A 134 11.12 -4.55 -1.92
N ALA A 135 10.74 -3.30 -1.75
CA ALA A 135 10.59 -2.68 -0.44
C ALA A 135 9.52 -3.38 0.41
N ILE A 136 8.36 -3.69 -0.17
CA ILE A 136 7.28 -4.41 0.53
C ILE A 136 7.68 -5.85 0.89
N ALA A 137 8.44 -6.53 0.04
CA ALA A 137 8.97 -7.85 0.34
C ALA A 137 9.95 -7.81 1.53
N ASP A 138 10.83 -6.81 1.60
CA ASP A 138 11.76 -6.64 2.74
C ASP A 138 11.02 -6.27 4.03
N ALA A 139 10.07 -5.33 3.98
CA ALA A 139 9.19 -5.00 5.10
C ALA A 139 8.46 -6.23 5.65
N THR A 140 7.97 -7.09 4.76
CA THR A 140 7.26 -8.33 5.14
C THR A 140 8.21 -9.33 5.79
N ALA A 141 9.38 -9.56 5.20
CA ALA A 141 10.33 -10.56 5.67
C ALA A 141 11.01 -10.18 7.00
N ASN A 142 11.36 -8.90 7.15
CA ASN A 142 12.23 -8.43 8.22
C ASN A 142 11.53 -7.53 9.25
N GLY A 143 10.39 -6.92 8.89
CA GLY A 143 9.70 -5.96 9.76
C GLY A 143 8.61 -6.59 10.63
N LEU A 144 7.84 -7.53 10.11
CA LEU A 144 6.66 -8.06 10.82
C LEU A 144 7.00 -8.80 12.12
N ALA A 145 8.14 -9.47 12.18
CA ALA A 145 8.54 -10.28 13.34
C ALA A 145 8.71 -9.46 14.65
N GLY A 146 8.90 -8.14 14.54
CA GLY A 146 9.03 -7.25 15.70
C GLY A 146 7.71 -6.82 16.33
N ILE A 147 6.57 -7.10 15.68
CA ILE A 147 5.25 -6.77 16.21
C ILE A 147 4.84 -7.85 17.21
N THR A 148 4.74 -7.47 18.48
CA THR A 148 4.52 -8.42 19.60
C THR A 148 3.07 -8.92 19.69
N ASN A 149 2.12 -8.20 19.13
CA ASN A 149 0.70 -8.56 19.10
C ASN A 149 0.33 -9.21 17.76
N SER A 150 -0.15 -10.46 17.77
CA SER A 150 -0.46 -11.22 16.55
C SER A 150 -1.57 -10.60 15.70
N GLN A 151 -2.57 -9.96 16.31
CA GLN A 151 -3.63 -9.29 15.58
C GLN A 151 -3.09 -8.05 14.85
N SER A 152 -2.26 -7.26 15.52
CA SER A 152 -1.59 -6.10 14.92
C SER A 152 -0.64 -6.52 13.81
N GLN A 153 0.10 -7.61 14.00
CA GLN A 153 0.97 -8.20 12.98
C GLN A 153 0.17 -8.59 11.73
N ALA A 154 -0.98 -9.27 11.91
CA ALA A 154 -1.85 -9.63 10.81
C ALA A 154 -2.41 -8.41 10.05
N GLN A 155 -2.74 -7.34 10.76
CA GLN A 155 -3.23 -6.10 10.15
C GLN A 155 -2.17 -5.43 9.26
N VAL A 156 -0.93 -5.32 9.76
CA VAL A 156 0.18 -4.79 8.95
C VAL A 156 0.43 -5.69 7.74
N ALA A 157 0.47 -7.01 7.95
CA ALA A 157 0.66 -7.98 6.87
C ALA A 157 -0.41 -7.86 5.77
N GLN A 158 -1.69 -7.64 6.13
CA GLN A 158 -2.77 -7.42 5.17
C GLN A 158 -2.57 -6.15 4.34
N LEU A 159 -2.10 -5.05 4.93
CA LEU A 159 -1.81 -3.83 4.20
C LEU A 159 -0.62 -4.01 3.25
N LEU A 160 0.47 -4.65 3.70
CA LEU A 160 1.60 -4.98 2.84
C LEU A 160 1.19 -5.89 1.67
N GLN A 161 0.32 -6.87 1.93
CA GLN A 161 -0.26 -7.72 0.90
C GLN A 161 -1.13 -6.94 -0.11
N ALA A 162 -1.92 -5.97 0.35
CA ALA A 162 -2.72 -5.11 -0.52
C ALA A 162 -1.83 -4.29 -1.47
N ILE A 163 -0.73 -3.70 -0.96
CA ILE A 163 0.25 -2.98 -1.77
C ILE A 163 0.86 -3.93 -2.82
N ALA A 164 1.32 -5.12 -2.42
CA ALA A 164 1.90 -6.10 -3.31
C ALA A 164 0.91 -6.58 -4.39
N SER A 165 -0.36 -6.77 -4.03
CA SER A 165 -1.41 -7.17 -4.95
C SER A 165 -1.70 -6.07 -5.98
N THR A 166 -1.75 -4.81 -5.55
CA THR A 166 -1.92 -3.67 -6.45
C THR A 166 -0.72 -3.52 -7.39
N ALA A 167 0.50 -3.70 -6.88
CA ALA A 167 1.71 -3.74 -7.70
C ALA A 167 1.64 -4.82 -8.79
N GLY A 168 1.08 -5.99 -8.48
CA GLY A 168 0.85 -7.07 -9.43
C GLY A 168 -0.10 -6.73 -10.58
N LEU A 169 -1.04 -5.79 -10.40
CA LEU A 169 -1.98 -5.38 -11.45
C LEU A 169 -1.28 -4.69 -12.62
N PHE A 170 -0.17 -4.01 -12.38
CA PHE A 170 0.61 -3.35 -13.44
C PHE A 170 1.20 -4.34 -14.45
N GLN A 171 1.40 -5.59 -14.08
CA GLN A 171 1.89 -6.63 -14.98
C GLN A 171 0.83 -7.05 -16.03
N SER A 172 -0.43 -6.69 -15.80
CA SER A 172 -1.56 -7.03 -16.69
C SER A 172 -2.01 -5.87 -17.58
N LEU A 173 -1.38 -4.70 -17.46
CA LEU A 173 -1.63 -3.52 -18.28
C LEU A 173 -0.71 -3.50 -19.50
#